data_b74edcbe958e1f665becdc5a52535610
#
_entry.id   b74edcbe958e1f665becdc5a52535610
#
_cell.length_a   1.000
_cell.length_b   1.000
_cell.length_c   1.000
_cell.angle_alpha   90.00
_cell.angle_beta   90.00
_cell.angle_gamma   90.00
#
_symmetry.space_group_name_H-M   'P 1'
#
loop_
_entity.id
_entity.type
_entity.pdbx_description
1 polymer ?
#
loop_
_entity_poly.entity_id
_entity_poly.type
_entity_poly.pdbx_seq_one_letter_code
_entity_poly.pdbx_strand_id
1 'polypeptide(L)'
;MSNSSHFEDSRGERAKNRAEEKCATTTNDAPSAENFPSADRRAFLQGAAAAAAALAMPRWASAHPGDMDAIRAEIEKRHDASVKRLQDWIRQPSIAAENRGMNEGCELTVRMLREAGFQQAVKVPTDGQPGIFATLDAGAPRTLGLYYMYDVKQADPAEWSSPPFEAALVDKPGLGKVVMGRGAVNQKGPEASFLAALHAIHGAGKKLPVNLVFVAEGEEEIGSPHFPQIVRRPEAMAALKNCLGIFMPSASQGLDGEVTMTLGAKGVIECELISSGEHWGRGPRKDVHSSNKARLDSPAWHLVEALATLVSPDGNDPAIESFADKARPISEAEKKMIAEAARRLSEAEAKKLLGVEHWVHDVSWRDPASASC
;
A
#
# COMPACT_ATOMS: atom_id res chain seq x y z
N MET A 1 30.10 -43.44 28.49
CA MET A 1 29.01 -43.46 29.46
C MET A 1 28.94 -42.14 30.19
N SER A 2 27.76 -41.48 30.09
CA SER A 2 27.23 -40.35 30.89
C SER A 2 28.11 -39.09 31.08
N ASN A 3 27.77 -38.04 30.33
CA ASN A 3 27.61 -36.69 30.84
C ASN A 3 27.11 -35.76 29.71
N SER A 4 25.80 -35.77 29.49
CA SER A 4 25.16 -34.83 28.56
C SER A 4 23.77 -34.43 29.04
N SER A 5 23.64 -33.89 30.26
CA SER A 5 22.33 -33.47 30.75
C SER A 5 22.32 -32.23 31.67
N HIS A 6 23.38 -31.40 31.66
CA HIS A 6 23.40 -30.20 32.52
C HIS A 6 23.71 -28.88 31.79
N PHE A 7 23.61 -28.85 30.46
CA PHE A 7 23.99 -27.63 29.71
C PHE A 7 22.81 -26.84 29.12
N GLU A 8 21.58 -27.39 29.18
CA GLU A 8 20.42 -26.72 28.56
C GLU A 8 19.65 -25.76 29.48
N ASP A 9 19.69 -25.97 30.78
CA ASP A 9 18.87 -25.19 31.73
C ASP A 9 19.49 -23.81 32.09
N SER A 10 20.78 -23.63 31.89
CA SER A 10 21.45 -22.36 32.25
C SER A 10 21.36 -21.25 31.20
N ARG A 11 20.89 -21.54 29.99
CA ARG A 11 20.75 -20.54 28.91
C ARG A 11 19.44 -19.77 28.98
N GLY A 12 18.35 -20.43 29.39
CA GLY A 12 17.03 -19.80 29.52
C GLY A 12 16.96 -18.74 30.62
N GLU A 13 17.57 -19.03 31.77
CA GLU A 13 17.59 -18.09 32.90
C GLU A 13 18.54 -16.89 32.67
N ARG A 14 19.65 -17.07 31.95
CA ARG A 14 20.56 -15.96 31.64
C ARG A 14 19.99 -14.99 30.60
N ALA A 15 19.14 -15.46 29.69
CA ALA A 15 18.47 -14.60 28.74
C ALA A 15 17.37 -13.75 29.41
N LYS A 16 16.57 -14.35 30.31
CA LYS A 16 15.55 -13.63 31.08
C LYS A 16 16.13 -12.53 31.97
N ASN A 17 17.15 -12.84 32.75
CA ASN A 17 17.76 -11.86 33.68
C ASN A 17 18.51 -10.71 32.94
N ARG A 18 18.91 -10.90 31.67
CA ARG A 18 19.54 -9.82 30.90
C ARG A 18 18.56 -8.89 30.20
N ALA A 19 17.34 -9.36 29.90
CA ALA A 19 16.30 -8.53 29.31
C ALA A 19 15.70 -7.54 30.31
N GLU A 20 15.58 -7.95 31.59
CA GLU A 20 15.02 -7.10 32.64
C GLU A 20 15.95 -5.97 33.11
N GLU A 21 17.28 -6.15 33.05
CA GLU A 21 18.23 -5.16 33.56
C GLU A 21 18.59 -4.01 32.60
N LYS A 22 18.17 -4.04 31.32
CA LYS A 22 18.66 -3.09 30.32
C LYS A 22 17.59 -2.38 29.46
N CYS A 23 16.33 -2.45 29.87
CA CYS A 23 15.29 -1.59 29.30
C CYS A 23 15.18 -0.25 30.04
N ALA A 24 16.29 0.28 30.55
CA ALA A 24 16.34 1.59 31.18
C ALA A 24 17.20 2.54 30.35
N THR A 25 16.50 3.44 29.68
CA THR A 25 16.89 4.80 29.29
C THR A 25 17.96 5.02 28.23
N THR A 26 17.52 5.43 27.08
CA THR A 26 17.86 6.76 26.55
C THR A 26 16.69 7.26 25.72
N THR A 27 15.87 8.10 26.33
CA THR A 27 14.92 8.95 25.61
C THR A 27 15.72 10.08 24.98
N ASN A 28 15.97 9.97 23.68
CA ASN A 28 16.18 11.16 22.87
C ASN A 28 14.79 11.77 22.64
N ASP A 29 14.65 13.04 22.96
CA ASP A 29 13.44 13.83 22.80
C ASP A 29 12.95 13.82 21.34
N ALA A 30 12.18 12.80 21.00
CA ALA A 30 11.18 12.92 19.95
C ALA A 30 9.99 13.66 20.59
N PRO A 31 9.38 14.64 19.91
CA PRO A 31 8.25 15.35 20.45
C PRO A 31 7.16 14.35 20.84
N SER A 32 6.75 14.41 22.09
CA SER A 32 5.72 13.60 22.73
C SER A 32 4.54 13.39 21.77
N ALA A 33 4.20 12.13 21.53
CA ALA A 33 2.93 11.76 20.91
C ALA A 33 1.81 12.37 21.77
N GLU A 34 1.30 13.51 21.33
CA GLU A 34 0.13 14.11 21.94
C GLU A 34 -1.02 13.11 21.89
N ASN A 35 -1.63 12.88 23.03
CA ASN A 35 -2.78 12.05 23.25
C ASN A 35 -3.87 12.32 22.20
N PHE A 36 -4.03 11.42 21.24
CA PHE A 36 -5.22 11.41 20.41
C PHE A 36 -6.42 10.99 21.26
N PRO A 37 -7.50 11.77 21.30
CA PRO A 37 -8.68 11.43 22.10
C PRO A 37 -9.28 10.12 21.58
N SER A 38 -9.60 9.21 22.51
CA SER A 38 -10.19 7.88 22.26
C SER A 38 -11.57 7.90 21.59
N ALA A 39 -12.13 9.07 21.31
CA ALA A 39 -13.42 9.27 20.66
C ALA A 39 -13.41 8.91 19.16
N ASP A 40 -12.28 9.04 18.48
CA ASP A 40 -12.22 8.85 17.02
C ASP A 40 -12.23 7.36 16.59
N ARG A 41 -11.92 6.43 17.47
CA ARG A 41 -12.01 4.99 17.16
C ARG A 41 -13.45 4.49 17.01
N ARG A 42 -14.40 5.06 17.76
CA ARG A 42 -15.84 4.73 17.59
C ARG A 42 -16.38 5.27 16.27
N ALA A 43 -15.96 6.45 15.87
CA ALA A 43 -16.34 7.05 14.60
C ALA A 43 -15.79 6.25 13.39
N PHE A 44 -14.54 5.74 13.48
CA PHE A 44 -13.96 4.88 12.44
C PHE A 44 -14.66 3.50 12.35
N LEU A 45 -15.00 2.89 13.49
CA LEU A 45 -15.74 1.62 13.54
C LEU A 45 -17.22 1.80 13.12
N GLN A 46 -17.81 2.96 13.38
CA GLN A 46 -19.14 3.31 12.84
C GLN A 46 -19.08 3.57 11.33
N GLY A 47 -17.97 4.07 10.80
CA GLY A 47 -17.71 4.18 9.36
C GLY A 47 -17.61 2.81 8.66
N ALA A 48 -16.98 1.81 9.28
CA ALA A 48 -16.92 0.45 8.75
C ALA A 48 -18.30 -0.27 8.80
N ALA A 49 -19.09 -0.01 9.83
CA ALA A 49 -20.50 -0.46 9.89
C ALA A 49 -21.37 0.27 8.85
N ALA A 50 -21.06 1.53 8.52
CA ALA A 50 -21.71 2.29 7.46
C ALA A 50 -21.33 1.77 6.06
N ALA A 51 -20.12 1.22 5.86
CA ALA A 51 -19.75 0.53 4.62
C ALA A 51 -20.53 -0.78 4.42
N ALA A 52 -20.84 -1.52 5.50
CA ALA A 52 -21.75 -2.66 5.45
C ALA A 52 -23.21 -2.23 5.22
N ALA A 53 -23.63 -1.07 5.71
CA ALA A 53 -24.93 -0.47 5.44
C ALA A 53 -25.02 0.16 4.03
N ALA A 54 -23.88 0.43 3.36
CA ALA A 54 -23.86 0.88 1.97
C ALA A 54 -24.29 -0.21 0.98
N LEU A 55 -24.30 -1.48 1.39
CA LEU A 55 -24.97 -2.57 0.64
C LEU A 55 -26.50 -2.51 0.71
N ALA A 56 -27.08 -1.68 1.60
CA ALA A 56 -28.48 -1.30 1.63
C ALA A 56 -28.62 0.14 1.09
N MET A 57 -28.09 0.40 -0.11
CA MET A 57 -28.20 1.74 -0.72
C MET A 57 -29.66 2.10 -0.96
N PRO A 58 -30.09 3.29 -0.52
CA PRO A 58 -31.40 3.81 -0.93
C PRO A 58 -31.49 3.85 -2.46
N ARG A 59 -32.66 3.54 -3.02
CA ARG A 59 -32.92 3.47 -4.47
C ARG A 59 -32.48 4.70 -5.31
N TRP A 60 -32.15 5.82 -4.67
CA TRP A 60 -31.67 7.01 -5.36
C TRP A 60 -30.19 6.98 -5.78
N ALA A 61 -29.40 6.03 -5.26
CA ALA A 61 -28.00 5.85 -5.63
C ALA A 61 -27.78 4.82 -6.76
N SER A 62 -28.86 4.19 -7.24
CA SER A 62 -28.75 3.28 -8.39
C SER A 62 -28.69 4.12 -9.67
N ALA A 63 -27.58 4.06 -10.40
CA ALA A 63 -27.56 4.54 -11.78
C ALA A 63 -28.72 3.83 -12.53
N HIS A 64 -29.53 4.59 -13.24
CA HIS A 64 -30.53 3.97 -14.09
C HIS A 64 -29.82 3.08 -15.13
N PRO A 65 -30.35 1.89 -15.50
CA PRO A 65 -29.72 1.05 -16.51
C PRO A 65 -29.29 1.80 -17.77
N GLY A 66 -30.12 2.71 -18.26
CA GLY A 66 -29.80 3.56 -19.41
C GLY A 66 -28.66 4.57 -19.18
N ASP A 67 -28.32 4.92 -17.95
CA ASP A 67 -27.16 5.77 -17.64
C ASP A 67 -25.86 4.98 -17.85
N MET A 68 -25.84 3.71 -17.44
CA MET A 68 -24.70 2.85 -17.62
C MET A 68 -24.42 2.53 -19.10
N ASP A 69 -25.47 2.37 -19.90
CA ASP A 69 -25.31 2.14 -21.35
C ASP A 69 -24.72 3.36 -22.05
N ALA A 70 -25.16 4.58 -21.71
CA ALA A 70 -24.59 5.81 -22.22
C ALA A 70 -23.11 5.98 -21.79
N ILE A 71 -22.77 5.64 -20.54
CA ILE A 71 -21.39 5.70 -20.06
C ILE A 71 -20.52 4.66 -20.77
N ARG A 72 -21.01 3.43 -20.99
CA ARG A 72 -20.29 2.38 -21.75
C ARG A 72 -20.01 2.82 -23.18
N ALA A 73 -21.00 3.40 -23.87
CA ALA A 73 -20.81 3.94 -25.20
C ALA A 73 -19.73 5.04 -25.25
N GLU A 74 -19.67 5.91 -24.25
CA GLU A 74 -18.60 6.92 -24.15
C GLU A 74 -17.22 6.30 -23.81
N ILE A 75 -17.16 5.22 -23.03
CA ILE A 75 -15.91 4.47 -22.79
C ILE A 75 -15.38 3.91 -24.10
N GLU A 76 -16.20 3.23 -24.88
CA GLU A 76 -15.82 2.67 -26.18
C GLU A 76 -15.36 3.77 -27.14
N LYS A 77 -16.13 4.84 -27.28
CA LYS A 77 -15.78 6.00 -28.12
C LYS A 77 -14.46 6.66 -27.73
N ARG A 78 -14.11 6.68 -26.46
CA ARG A 78 -12.92 7.33 -25.91
C ARG A 78 -11.75 6.37 -25.69
N HIS A 79 -11.88 5.10 -26.06
CA HIS A 79 -10.91 4.06 -25.79
C HIS A 79 -9.48 4.48 -26.21
N ASP A 80 -9.28 4.84 -27.48
CA ASP A 80 -7.96 5.19 -27.99
C ASP A 80 -7.36 6.44 -27.31
N ALA A 81 -8.21 7.43 -27.01
CA ALA A 81 -7.78 8.62 -26.26
C ALA A 81 -7.36 8.28 -24.82
N SER A 82 -8.03 7.33 -24.19
CA SER A 82 -7.71 6.86 -22.84
C SER A 82 -6.41 6.06 -22.82
N VAL A 83 -6.22 5.17 -23.78
CA VAL A 83 -4.96 4.42 -23.97
C VAL A 83 -3.80 5.38 -24.22
N LYS A 84 -4.00 6.36 -25.11
CA LYS A 84 -2.98 7.38 -25.42
C LYS A 84 -2.61 8.19 -24.17
N ARG A 85 -3.57 8.59 -23.35
CA ARG A 85 -3.32 9.32 -22.10
C ARG A 85 -2.45 8.51 -21.12
N LEU A 86 -2.72 7.20 -20.99
CA LEU A 86 -1.89 6.31 -20.20
C LEU A 86 -0.47 6.21 -20.79
N GLN A 87 -0.35 6.03 -22.10
CA GLN A 87 0.95 5.97 -22.77
C GLN A 87 1.76 7.26 -22.55
N ASP A 88 1.12 8.43 -22.69
CA ASP A 88 1.77 9.72 -22.47
C ASP A 88 2.21 9.89 -21.01
N TRP A 89 1.42 9.38 -20.06
CA TRP A 89 1.78 9.39 -18.64
C TRP A 89 2.96 8.46 -18.32
N ILE A 90 3.00 7.26 -18.91
CA ILE A 90 4.12 6.33 -18.73
C ILE A 90 5.41 6.91 -19.35
N ARG A 91 5.31 7.57 -20.52
CA ARG A 91 6.45 8.23 -21.19
C ARG A 91 7.05 9.38 -20.41
N GLN A 92 6.31 9.95 -19.48
CA GLN A 92 6.81 10.89 -18.50
C GLN A 92 7.35 10.11 -17.30
N PRO A 93 8.67 9.87 -17.19
CA PRO A 93 9.24 9.23 -16.00
C PRO A 93 9.01 10.11 -14.76
N SER A 94 8.77 9.46 -13.65
CA SER A 94 8.67 10.09 -12.33
C SER A 94 9.23 9.11 -11.32
N ILE A 95 10.54 9.12 -11.14
CA ILE A 95 11.28 8.14 -10.33
C ILE A 95 11.87 8.86 -9.13
N ALA A 96 11.20 8.75 -7.97
CA ALA A 96 11.58 9.44 -6.75
C ALA A 96 13.02 9.08 -6.32
N ALA A 97 13.37 7.80 -6.35
CA ALA A 97 14.70 7.31 -5.98
C ALA A 97 15.85 7.88 -6.85
N GLU A 98 15.55 8.40 -8.03
CA GLU A 98 16.52 9.04 -8.95
C GLU A 98 16.35 10.56 -9.00
N ASN A 99 15.39 11.11 -8.31
CA ASN A 99 14.96 12.51 -8.45
C ASN A 99 14.73 12.90 -9.93
N ARG A 100 14.14 12.01 -10.71
CA ARG A 100 14.01 12.11 -12.16
C ARG A 100 12.57 12.36 -12.59
N GLY A 101 12.31 13.49 -13.25
CA GLY A 101 11.03 13.83 -13.85
C GLY A 101 9.89 14.07 -12.85
N MET A 102 10.21 14.37 -11.60
CA MET A 102 9.23 14.47 -10.52
C MET A 102 8.34 15.70 -10.65
N ASN A 103 8.92 16.85 -10.95
CA ASN A 103 8.15 18.07 -11.16
C ASN A 103 7.24 17.97 -12.38
N GLU A 104 7.76 17.48 -13.50
CA GLU A 104 7.04 17.28 -14.75
C GLU A 104 5.91 16.25 -14.58
N GLY A 105 6.15 15.18 -13.83
CA GLY A 105 5.15 14.17 -13.47
C GLY A 105 4.02 14.75 -12.63
N CYS A 106 4.36 15.55 -11.62
CA CYS A 106 3.38 16.27 -10.81
C CYS A 106 2.53 17.22 -11.66
N GLU A 107 3.15 18.04 -12.52
CA GLU A 107 2.45 19.00 -13.37
C GLU A 107 1.58 18.31 -14.41
N LEU A 108 2.02 17.19 -14.98
CA LEU A 108 1.21 16.38 -15.88
C LEU A 108 -0.03 15.84 -15.16
N THR A 109 0.13 15.31 -13.96
CA THR A 109 -0.99 14.79 -13.15
C THR A 109 -1.98 15.91 -12.82
N VAL A 110 -1.52 17.10 -12.44
CA VAL A 110 -2.39 18.27 -12.21
C VAL A 110 -3.18 18.65 -13.48
N ARG A 111 -2.55 18.61 -14.65
CA ARG A 111 -3.27 18.88 -15.92
C ARG A 111 -4.34 17.82 -16.17
N MET A 112 -4.02 16.53 -16.03
CA MET A 112 -4.99 15.45 -16.23
C MET A 112 -6.18 15.52 -15.28
N LEU A 113 -5.97 15.94 -14.04
CA LEU A 113 -7.06 16.16 -13.08
C LEU A 113 -7.99 17.30 -13.55
N ARG A 114 -7.42 18.41 -14.00
CA ARG A 114 -8.22 19.53 -14.55
C ARG A 114 -9.01 19.12 -15.78
N GLU A 115 -8.41 18.37 -16.70
CA GLU A 115 -9.08 17.81 -17.87
C GLU A 115 -10.19 16.83 -17.49
N ALA A 116 -10.04 16.09 -16.38
CA ALA A 116 -11.06 15.19 -15.85
C ALA A 116 -12.17 15.91 -15.07
N GLY A 117 -12.11 17.24 -14.95
CA GLY A 117 -13.18 18.08 -14.38
C GLY A 117 -12.95 18.55 -12.95
N PHE A 118 -11.77 18.36 -12.36
CA PHE A 118 -11.45 18.95 -11.06
C PHE A 118 -11.33 20.47 -11.18
N GLN A 119 -12.17 21.19 -10.43
CA GLN A 119 -12.20 22.65 -10.47
C GLN A 119 -10.99 23.26 -9.76
N GLN A 120 -10.49 22.60 -8.74
CA GLN A 120 -9.25 22.93 -8.06
C GLN A 120 -8.29 21.74 -8.20
N ALA A 121 -7.08 21.99 -8.70
CA ALA A 121 -5.99 21.03 -8.69
C ALA A 121 -4.68 21.83 -8.57
N VAL A 122 -3.97 21.64 -7.47
CA VAL A 122 -2.78 22.42 -7.13
C VAL A 122 -1.64 21.52 -6.69
N LYS A 123 -0.43 21.92 -7.05
CA LYS A 123 0.81 21.35 -6.55
C LYS A 123 1.02 21.78 -5.09
N VAL A 124 1.37 20.86 -4.24
CA VAL A 124 1.63 21.05 -2.82
C VAL A 124 3.11 20.90 -2.55
N PRO A 125 3.84 21.94 -2.15
CA PRO A 125 5.25 21.80 -1.81
C PRO A 125 5.43 20.97 -0.53
N THR A 126 6.50 20.17 -0.51
CA THR A 126 7.00 19.40 0.62
C THR A 126 8.50 19.59 0.74
N ASP A 127 9.12 19.04 1.79
CA ASP A 127 10.58 19.03 1.92
C ASP A 127 11.26 18.05 0.93
N GLY A 128 10.48 17.17 0.31
CA GLY A 128 10.89 16.24 -0.74
C GLY A 128 10.20 16.50 -2.07
N GLN A 129 9.63 15.45 -2.66
CA GLN A 129 8.90 15.57 -3.92
C GLN A 129 7.52 16.21 -3.70
N PRO A 130 7.05 17.05 -4.63
CA PRO A 130 5.80 17.75 -4.45
C PRO A 130 4.59 16.79 -4.41
N GLY A 131 3.61 17.11 -3.56
CA GLY A 131 2.32 16.48 -3.59
C GLY A 131 1.30 17.20 -4.46
N ILE A 132 0.09 16.67 -4.50
CA ILE A 132 -1.05 17.27 -5.19
C ILE A 132 -2.27 17.25 -4.28
N PHE A 133 -3.01 18.33 -4.28
CA PHE A 133 -4.34 18.42 -3.68
C PHE A 133 -5.34 18.90 -4.73
N ALA A 134 -6.49 18.22 -4.83
CA ALA A 134 -7.52 18.64 -5.78
C ALA A 134 -8.94 18.36 -5.25
N THR A 135 -9.91 19.10 -5.77
CA THR A 135 -11.33 18.93 -5.43
C THR A 135 -12.19 18.98 -6.68
N LEU A 136 -13.23 18.12 -6.69
CA LEU A 136 -14.30 18.13 -7.68
C LEU A 136 -15.63 18.19 -6.94
N ASP A 137 -16.32 19.32 -7.08
CA ASP A 137 -17.68 19.49 -6.60
C ASP A 137 -18.68 19.11 -7.71
N ALA A 138 -19.39 18.04 -7.50
CA ALA A 138 -20.44 17.54 -8.38
C ALA A 138 -21.85 18.03 -7.93
N GLY A 139 -21.94 18.79 -6.85
CA GLY A 139 -23.20 19.14 -6.18
C GLY A 139 -23.83 17.96 -5.44
N ALA A 140 -23.03 16.94 -5.09
CA ALA A 140 -23.50 15.74 -4.43
C ALA A 140 -23.50 15.90 -2.90
N PRO A 141 -24.38 15.18 -2.17
CA PRO A 141 -24.45 15.30 -0.70
C PRO A 141 -23.31 14.57 0.03
N ARG A 142 -22.51 13.80 -0.69
CA ARG A 142 -21.44 12.96 -0.12
C ARG A 142 -20.14 13.19 -0.86
N THR A 143 -19.03 13.00 -0.15
CA THR A 143 -17.67 13.17 -0.70
C THR A 143 -16.88 11.86 -0.55
N LEU A 144 -16.18 11.48 -1.60
CA LEU A 144 -15.23 10.37 -1.63
C LEU A 144 -13.82 10.94 -1.72
N GLY A 145 -12.92 10.45 -0.88
CA GLY A 145 -11.51 10.75 -0.99
C GLY A 145 -10.83 9.83 -2.01
N LEU A 146 -9.84 10.37 -2.70
CA LEU A 146 -9.00 9.63 -3.65
C LEU A 146 -7.54 9.77 -3.23
N TYR A 147 -6.81 8.67 -3.28
CA TYR A 147 -5.37 8.65 -3.12
C TYR A 147 -4.71 8.12 -4.39
N TYR A 148 -3.69 8.86 -4.86
CA TYR A 148 -2.84 8.48 -5.98
C TYR A 148 -1.38 8.62 -5.62
N MET A 149 -0.54 7.91 -6.36
CA MET A 149 0.89 8.12 -6.41
C MET A 149 1.33 8.31 -7.86
N TYR A 150 2.09 9.36 -8.15
CA TYR A 150 2.53 9.61 -9.52
C TYR A 150 3.96 9.14 -9.80
N ASP A 151 4.68 8.67 -8.76
CA ASP A 151 6.01 8.08 -8.91
C ASP A 151 5.94 6.59 -9.30
N VAL A 152 7.06 6.10 -9.75
CA VAL A 152 7.28 4.69 -10.12
C VAL A 152 8.67 4.25 -9.71
N LYS A 153 8.85 2.95 -9.51
CA LYS A 153 10.18 2.37 -9.28
C LYS A 153 11.10 2.52 -10.49
N GLN A 154 12.38 2.43 -10.21
CA GLN A 154 13.42 2.26 -11.23
C GLN A 154 13.12 1.04 -12.11
N ALA A 155 13.72 1.03 -13.29
CA ALA A 155 13.62 -0.09 -14.21
C ALA A 155 14.97 -0.29 -14.90
N ASP A 156 15.49 -1.51 -14.83
CA ASP A 156 16.62 -1.91 -15.67
C ASP A 156 16.08 -2.26 -17.07
N PRO A 157 16.44 -1.53 -18.13
CA PRO A 157 15.96 -1.82 -19.49
C PRO A 157 16.29 -3.24 -19.97
N ALA A 158 17.31 -3.88 -19.42
CA ALA A 158 17.70 -5.25 -19.78
C ALA A 158 16.68 -6.32 -19.36
N GLU A 159 15.84 -6.00 -18.35
CA GLU A 159 14.78 -6.89 -17.85
C GLU A 159 13.46 -6.76 -18.62
N TRP A 160 13.39 -5.85 -19.59
CA TRP A 160 12.16 -5.53 -20.31
C TRP A 160 12.20 -5.97 -21.76
N SER A 161 11.10 -6.53 -22.25
CA SER A 161 10.93 -6.90 -23.67
C SER A 161 10.71 -5.70 -24.59
N SER A 162 10.47 -4.50 -24.05
CA SER A 162 10.43 -3.19 -24.72
C SER A 162 10.92 -2.14 -23.75
N PRO A 163 11.43 -0.98 -24.20
CA PRO A 163 11.91 0.06 -23.29
C PRO A 163 10.85 0.44 -22.24
N PRO A 164 11.17 0.46 -20.94
CA PRO A 164 10.20 0.57 -19.86
C PRO A 164 9.37 1.87 -19.85
N PHE A 165 9.85 2.93 -20.50
CA PHE A 165 9.14 4.21 -20.62
C PHE A 165 8.64 4.53 -22.03
N GLU A 166 8.63 3.54 -22.94
CA GLU A 166 8.08 3.71 -24.28
C GLU A 166 6.56 3.57 -24.31
N ALA A 167 6.00 2.87 -23.34
CA ALA A 167 4.56 2.53 -23.27
C ALA A 167 4.06 1.84 -24.54
N ALA A 168 4.78 0.81 -24.97
CA ALA A 168 4.47 0.08 -26.20
C ALA A 168 3.11 -0.64 -26.10
N LEU A 169 2.37 -0.66 -27.22
CA LEU A 169 1.22 -1.54 -27.37
C LEU A 169 1.71 -2.88 -27.93
N VAL A 170 1.59 -3.93 -27.16
CA VAL A 170 2.09 -5.27 -27.47
C VAL A 170 0.92 -6.25 -27.56
N ASP A 171 0.87 -7.04 -28.61
CA ASP A 171 -0.10 -8.12 -28.70
C ASP A 171 0.34 -9.30 -27.83
N LYS A 172 -0.53 -9.70 -26.91
CA LYS A 172 -0.32 -10.86 -26.03
C LYS A 172 -1.36 -11.93 -26.32
N PRO A 173 -0.92 -13.18 -26.57
CA PRO A 173 -1.85 -14.29 -26.80
C PRO A 173 -2.86 -14.43 -25.66
N GLY A 174 -4.15 -14.49 -26.00
CA GLY A 174 -5.25 -14.62 -25.05
C GLY A 174 -5.70 -13.32 -24.36
N LEU A 175 -4.90 -12.25 -24.44
CA LEU A 175 -5.23 -10.94 -23.79
C LEU A 175 -5.47 -9.82 -24.84
N GLY A 176 -5.03 -10.01 -26.09
CA GLY A 176 -5.06 -8.95 -27.09
C GLY A 176 -3.98 -7.91 -26.87
N LYS A 177 -4.29 -6.64 -27.11
CA LYS A 177 -3.34 -5.54 -26.94
C LYS A 177 -3.21 -5.10 -25.50
N VAL A 178 -1.99 -5.05 -25.01
CA VAL A 178 -1.65 -4.56 -23.67
C VAL A 178 -0.69 -3.39 -23.76
N VAL A 179 -0.80 -2.45 -22.82
CA VAL A 179 0.20 -1.38 -22.66
C VAL A 179 1.33 -1.91 -21.80
N MET A 180 2.52 -1.99 -22.36
CA MET A 180 3.71 -2.44 -21.65
C MET A 180 4.58 -1.24 -21.27
N GLY A 181 4.86 -1.10 -19.98
CA GLY A 181 5.74 -0.05 -19.48
C GLY A 181 5.76 0.04 -17.96
N ARG A 182 6.78 0.67 -17.40
CA ARG A 182 6.88 0.94 -15.97
C ARG A 182 5.74 1.88 -15.54
N GLY A 183 4.94 1.45 -14.57
CA GLY A 183 3.74 2.14 -14.13
C GLY A 183 2.45 1.70 -14.81
N ALA A 184 2.50 0.85 -15.84
CA ALA A 184 1.29 0.38 -16.52
C ALA A 184 0.35 -0.40 -15.59
N VAL A 185 0.89 -1.10 -14.59
CA VAL A 185 0.14 -1.84 -13.57
C VAL A 185 0.12 -1.08 -12.26
N ASN A 186 1.27 -0.64 -11.78
CA ASN A 186 1.44 0.05 -10.50
C ASN A 186 2.10 1.42 -10.72
N GLN A 187 1.38 2.57 -10.65
CA GLN A 187 -0.07 2.68 -10.43
C GLN A 187 -0.76 3.46 -11.56
N LYS A 188 0.01 4.02 -12.53
CA LYS A 188 -0.52 4.92 -13.58
C LYS A 188 -1.68 4.32 -14.37
N GLY A 189 -1.66 2.99 -14.60
CA GLY A 189 -2.73 2.31 -15.34
C GLY A 189 -4.09 2.36 -14.64
N PRO A 190 -4.22 1.82 -13.42
CA PRO A 190 -5.47 1.90 -12.63
C PRO A 190 -5.95 3.34 -12.42
N GLU A 191 -5.02 4.25 -12.13
CA GLU A 191 -5.31 5.68 -11.93
C GLU A 191 -5.80 6.37 -13.22
N ALA A 192 -5.18 6.07 -14.37
CA ALA A 192 -5.64 6.53 -15.68
C ALA A 192 -7.02 5.97 -16.03
N SER A 193 -7.31 4.74 -15.64
CA SER A 193 -8.62 4.12 -15.84
C SER A 193 -9.71 4.83 -15.03
N PHE A 194 -9.41 5.26 -13.80
CA PHE A 194 -10.34 6.08 -13.02
C PHE A 194 -10.59 7.45 -13.68
N LEU A 195 -9.54 8.12 -14.17
CA LEU A 195 -9.70 9.38 -14.91
C LEU A 195 -10.50 9.18 -16.20
N ALA A 196 -10.30 8.07 -16.91
CA ALA A 196 -11.08 7.71 -18.09
C ALA A 196 -12.57 7.53 -17.77
N ALA A 197 -12.89 6.93 -16.61
CA ALA A 197 -14.27 6.84 -16.15
C ALA A 197 -14.91 8.22 -15.90
N LEU A 198 -14.18 9.18 -15.32
CA LEU A 198 -14.67 10.56 -15.17
C LEU A 198 -14.96 11.21 -16.53
N HIS A 199 -14.06 11.05 -17.50
CA HIS A 199 -14.27 11.56 -18.85
C HIS A 199 -15.49 10.92 -19.54
N ALA A 200 -15.72 9.61 -19.32
CA ALA A 200 -16.88 8.92 -19.89
C ALA A 200 -18.19 9.39 -19.24
N ILE A 201 -18.22 9.56 -17.93
CA ILE A 201 -19.39 10.07 -17.19
C ILE A 201 -19.75 11.48 -17.69
N HIS A 202 -18.77 12.37 -17.79
CA HIS A 202 -18.99 13.73 -18.32
C HIS A 202 -19.43 13.69 -19.80
N GLY A 203 -18.79 12.83 -20.63
CA GLY A 203 -19.14 12.69 -22.04
C GLY A 203 -20.56 12.17 -22.27
N ALA A 204 -21.05 11.32 -21.37
CA ALA A 204 -22.44 10.85 -21.35
C ALA A 204 -23.44 11.92 -20.80
N GLY A 205 -22.97 13.10 -20.44
CA GLY A 205 -23.79 14.15 -19.83
C GLY A 205 -24.32 13.79 -18.44
N LYS A 206 -23.65 12.85 -17.75
CA LYS A 206 -24.05 12.39 -16.43
C LYS A 206 -23.28 13.12 -15.32
N LYS A 207 -23.91 13.23 -14.17
CA LYS A 207 -23.29 13.80 -12.96
C LYS A 207 -22.74 12.68 -12.08
N LEU A 208 -21.64 12.96 -11.41
CA LEU A 208 -21.13 12.09 -10.37
C LEU A 208 -22.08 12.06 -9.16
N PRO A 209 -22.31 10.91 -8.56
CA PRO A 209 -23.16 10.78 -7.35
C PRO A 209 -22.42 11.20 -6.07
N VAL A 210 -21.15 11.56 -6.17
CA VAL A 210 -20.27 11.98 -5.06
C VAL A 210 -19.39 13.14 -5.50
N ASN A 211 -19.04 14.02 -4.57
CA ASN A 211 -17.93 14.94 -4.75
C ASN A 211 -16.62 14.19 -4.55
N LEU A 212 -15.51 14.70 -5.08
CA LEU A 212 -14.19 14.08 -4.93
C LEU A 212 -13.23 15.01 -4.22
N VAL A 213 -12.48 14.49 -3.27
CA VAL A 213 -11.29 15.10 -2.68
C VAL A 213 -10.10 14.21 -3.03
N PHE A 214 -9.09 14.79 -3.63
CA PHE A 214 -7.95 14.07 -4.17
C PHE A 214 -6.67 14.52 -3.48
N VAL A 215 -5.86 13.54 -3.09
CA VAL A 215 -4.48 13.74 -2.65
C VAL A 215 -3.57 12.79 -3.42
N ALA A 216 -2.40 13.28 -3.81
CA ALA A 216 -1.37 12.43 -4.39
C ALA A 216 0.01 12.80 -3.87
N GLU A 217 0.89 11.83 -3.92
CA GLU A 217 2.30 11.97 -3.60
C GLU A 217 3.20 11.51 -4.75
N GLY A 218 4.47 11.81 -4.64
CA GLY A 218 5.50 11.37 -5.58
C GLY A 218 6.65 10.63 -4.91
N GLU A 219 6.42 10.01 -3.76
CA GLU A 219 7.43 9.34 -2.95
C GLU A 219 6.94 7.99 -2.38
N GLU A 220 5.84 7.44 -2.92
CA GLU A 220 5.30 6.18 -2.40
C GLU A 220 6.31 5.06 -2.52
N GLU A 221 7.01 4.99 -3.64
CA GLU A 221 7.96 3.93 -3.96
C GLU A 221 9.28 4.01 -3.15
N ILE A 222 9.43 5.06 -2.34
CA ILE A 222 10.54 5.24 -1.38
C ILE A 222 10.06 5.39 0.08
N GLY A 223 8.80 4.98 0.37
CA GLY A 223 8.25 4.92 1.72
C GLY A 223 7.50 6.16 2.19
N SER A 224 7.09 7.05 1.29
CA SER A 224 6.21 8.20 1.58
C SER A 224 6.71 9.16 2.68
N PRO A 225 8.01 9.52 2.75
CA PRO A 225 8.57 10.25 3.89
C PRO A 225 7.91 11.62 4.10
N HIS A 226 7.44 12.26 3.03
CA HIS A 226 6.84 13.60 3.12
C HIS A 226 5.32 13.64 2.89
N PHE A 227 4.65 12.49 2.69
CA PHE A 227 3.19 12.43 2.54
C PHE A 227 2.42 13.09 3.70
N PRO A 228 2.86 12.94 4.98
CA PRO A 228 2.23 13.67 6.09
C PRO A 228 2.17 15.19 5.91
N GLN A 229 3.12 15.79 5.19
CA GLN A 229 3.13 17.24 4.94
C GLN A 229 2.01 17.66 3.97
N ILE A 230 1.54 16.75 3.12
CA ILE A 230 0.44 16.98 2.18
C ILE A 230 -0.90 16.92 2.93
N VAL A 231 -1.16 15.79 3.63
CA VAL A 231 -2.47 15.52 4.23
C VAL A 231 -2.72 16.31 5.51
N ARG A 232 -1.67 16.80 6.19
CA ARG A 232 -1.79 17.63 7.40
C ARG A 232 -2.00 19.11 7.10
N ARG A 233 -1.97 19.53 5.84
CA ARG A 233 -2.35 20.91 5.50
C ARG A 233 -3.80 21.18 5.92
N PRO A 234 -4.12 22.35 6.48
CA PRO A 234 -5.45 22.62 7.03
C PRO A 234 -6.58 22.37 6.03
N GLU A 235 -6.40 22.79 4.78
CA GLU A 235 -7.36 22.62 3.70
C GLU A 235 -7.57 21.16 3.31
N ALA A 236 -6.49 20.37 3.19
CA ALA A 236 -6.54 18.94 2.88
C ALA A 236 -7.17 18.16 4.05
N MET A 237 -6.74 18.43 5.27
CA MET A 237 -7.26 17.79 6.48
C MET A 237 -8.76 18.04 6.65
N ALA A 238 -9.20 19.28 6.44
CA ALA A 238 -10.61 19.64 6.56
C ALA A 238 -11.47 18.92 5.50
N ALA A 239 -10.98 18.86 4.26
CA ALA A 239 -11.67 18.18 3.17
C ALA A 239 -11.73 16.66 3.38
N LEU A 240 -10.60 16.02 3.75
CA LEU A 240 -10.50 14.57 3.95
C LEU A 240 -11.33 14.07 5.12
N LYS A 241 -11.44 14.85 6.21
CA LYS A 241 -12.29 14.49 7.37
C LYS A 241 -13.77 14.34 7.03
N ASN A 242 -14.24 14.97 5.96
CA ASN A 242 -15.62 14.92 5.50
C ASN A 242 -15.86 13.81 4.47
N CYS A 243 -14.85 13.05 4.09
CA CYS A 243 -14.99 11.94 3.14
C CYS A 243 -15.62 10.72 3.80
N LEU A 244 -16.46 10.00 3.06
CA LEU A 244 -17.01 8.71 3.45
C LEU A 244 -15.94 7.62 3.63
N GLY A 245 -14.87 7.75 2.89
CA GLY A 245 -13.72 6.85 2.85
C GLY A 245 -12.76 7.29 1.77
N ILE A 246 -11.65 6.58 1.65
CA ILE A 246 -10.63 6.80 0.61
C ILE A 246 -10.70 5.65 -0.38
N PHE A 247 -10.78 5.97 -1.67
CA PHE A 247 -10.64 5.03 -2.76
C PHE A 247 -9.27 5.19 -3.40
N MET A 248 -8.57 4.09 -3.54
CA MET A 248 -7.26 4.02 -4.18
C MET A 248 -7.38 3.12 -5.41
N PRO A 249 -7.35 3.65 -6.62
CA PRO A 249 -7.21 2.84 -7.82
C PRO A 249 -5.87 2.11 -7.77
N SER A 250 -5.89 0.79 -7.63
CA SER A 250 -4.66 0.02 -7.48
C SER A 250 -4.58 -1.17 -8.41
N ALA A 251 -3.38 -1.75 -8.54
CA ALA A 251 -3.06 -2.86 -9.41
C ALA A 251 -3.79 -4.14 -8.96
N SER A 252 -4.97 -4.38 -9.52
CA SER A 252 -5.81 -5.52 -9.17
C SER A 252 -6.36 -6.25 -10.41
N GLN A 253 -5.66 -6.12 -11.56
CA GLN A 253 -6.03 -6.82 -12.78
C GLN A 253 -5.35 -8.19 -12.84
N GLY A 254 -6.14 -9.26 -12.96
CA GLY A 254 -5.65 -10.61 -13.17
C GLY A 254 -5.15 -10.86 -14.59
N LEU A 255 -4.53 -12.02 -14.81
CA LEU A 255 -3.99 -12.42 -16.12
C LEU A 255 -5.09 -12.60 -17.20
N ASP A 256 -6.30 -12.84 -16.78
CA ASP A 256 -7.51 -12.95 -17.61
C ASP A 256 -8.23 -11.63 -17.84
N GLY A 257 -7.67 -10.53 -17.31
CA GLY A 257 -8.28 -9.20 -17.34
C GLY A 257 -9.33 -8.96 -16.25
N GLU A 258 -9.54 -9.90 -15.33
CA GLU A 258 -10.45 -9.70 -14.19
C GLU A 258 -9.92 -8.58 -13.28
N VAL A 259 -10.81 -7.69 -12.87
CA VAL A 259 -10.49 -6.61 -11.93
C VAL A 259 -11.14 -6.91 -10.58
N THR A 260 -10.35 -6.84 -9.52
CA THR A 260 -10.82 -7.02 -8.16
C THR A 260 -10.81 -5.70 -7.39
N MET A 261 -11.72 -5.58 -6.42
CA MET A 261 -11.73 -4.47 -5.47
C MET A 261 -11.53 -5.02 -4.06
N THR A 262 -10.47 -4.58 -3.39
CA THR A 262 -10.23 -4.92 -1.99
C THR A 262 -10.89 -3.88 -1.08
N LEU A 263 -11.38 -4.32 0.07
CA LEU A 263 -12.08 -3.46 1.04
C LEU A 263 -11.16 -2.93 2.14
N GLY A 264 -9.86 -3.10 2.00
CA GLY A 264 -8.87 -2.64 2.95
C GLY A 264 -7.47 -3.06 2.56
N ALA A 265 -6.49 -2.61 3.34
CA ALA A 265 -5.09 -2.94 3.20
C ALA A 265 -4.49 -3.30 4.55
N LYS A 266 -3.39 -4.07 4.53
CA LYS A 266 -2.58 -4.31 5.73
C LYS A 266 -1.84 -3.03 6.11
N GLY A 267 -1.62 -2.84 7.41
CA GLY A 267 -0.68 -1.84 7.90
C GLY A 267 0.76 -2.30 7.63
N VAL A 268 1.66 -1.34 7.50
CA VAL A 268 3.11 -1.55 7.36
C VAL A 268 3.82 -0.73 8.44
N ILE A 269 4.82 -1.32 9.06
CA ILE A 269 5.74 -0.64 9.97
C ILE A 269 7.15 -1.00 9.49
N GLU A 270 7.90 0.01 9.07
CA GLU A 270 9.31 -0.14 8.74
C GLU A 270 10.17 0.24 9.93
N CYS A 271 11.14 -0.60 10.26
CA CYS A 271 12.06 -0.38 11.36
C CYS A 271 13.49 -0.64 10.91
N GLU A 272 14.41 0.22 11.34
CA GLU A 272 15.84 -0.03 11.25
C GLU A 272 16.34 -0.54 12.61
N LEU A 273 16.99 -1.70 12.61
CA LEU A 273 17.61 -2.27 13.79
C LEU A 273 19.14 -2.08 13.71
N ILE A 274 19.66 -1.27 14.62
CA ILE A 274 21.08 -0.95 14.67
C ILE A 274 21.69 -1.61 15.89
N SER A 275 22.68 -2.46 15.70
CA SER A 275 23.52 -3.02 16.75
C SER A 275 24.91 -2.41 16.72
N SER A 276 25.32 -1.71 17.77
CA SER A 276 26.57 -1.01 17.87
C SER A 276 27.34 -1.37 19.14
N GLY A 277 28.60 -1.75 18.98
CA GLY A 277 29.49 -2.05 20.11
C GLY A 277 29.74 -0.84 21.01
N GLU A 278 29.64 0.38 20.46
CA GLU A 278 29.77 1.62 21.22
C GLU A 278 28.60 1.85 22.16
N HIS A 279 27.36 1.74 21.66
CA HIS A 279 26.14 1.95 22.45
C HIS A 279 25.97 0.93 23.58
N TRP A 280 26.48 -0.24 23.36
CA TRP A 280 26.41 -1.32 24.34
C TRP A 280 27.58 -1.33 25.36
N GLY A 281 28.70 -0.62 25.03
CA GLY A 281 29.83 -0.43 25.94
C GLY A 281 30.81 -1.62 26.03
N ARG A 282 30.63 -2.70 25.26
CA ARG A 282 31.47 -3.90 25.30
C ARG A 282 32.08 -4.29 23.97
N GLY A 283 31.47 -3.89 22.86
CA GLY A 283 31.97 -4.18 21.52
C GLY A 283 32.94 -3.13 21.00
N PRO A 284 33.44 -3.31 19.78
CA PRO A 284 34.35 -2.35 19.15
C PRO A 284 33.64 -1.03 18.87
N ARG A 285 34.38 0.08 19.02
CA ARG A 285 33.95 1.45 18.70
C ARG A 285 34.30 1.89 17.29
N LYS A 286 34.91 1.03 16.50
CA LYS A 286 35.31 1.25 15.12
C LYS A 286 35.28 -0.06 14.38
N ASP A 287 35.35 -0.01 13.07
CA ASP A 287 35.45 -1.19 12.23
C ASP A 287 36.68 -2.01 12.56
N VAL A 288 36.45 -3.31 12.76
CA VAL A 288 37.48 -4.28 13.03
C VAL A 288 37.25 -5.53 12.18
N HIS A 289 38.35 -6.15 11.75
CA HIS A 289 38.25 -7.36 10.96
C HIS A 289 37.61 -8.50 11.73
N SER A 290 36.73 -9.25 11.08
CA SER A 290 35.92 -10.32 11.67
C SER A 290 36.75 -11.45 12.32
N SER A 291 38.00 -11.65 11.95
CA SER A 291 38.91 -12.60 12.60
C SER A 291 39.13 -12.32 14.12
N ASN A 292 38.79 -11.13 14.57
CA ASN A 292 38.85 -10.78 16.00
C ASN A 292 37.65 -11.28 16.81
N LYS A 293 36.66 -11.98 16.20
CA LYS A 293 35.46 -12.49 16.89
C LYS A 293 35.76 -13.27 18.17
N ALA A 294 36.89 -14.01 18.20
CA ALA A 294 37.27 -14.77 19.38
C ALA A 294 37.64 -13.89 20.61
N ARG A 295 37.90 -12.60 20.40
CA ARG A 295 38.34 -11.66 21.43
C ARG A 295 37.35 -10.55 21.69
N LEU A 296 36.44 -10.27 20.75
CA LEU A 296 35.55 -9.12 20.77
C LEU A 296 34.10 -9.56 20.79
N ASP A 297 33.30 -8.86 21.57
CA ASP A 297 31.87 -8.92 21.48
C ASP A 297 31.41 -8.37 20.13
N SER A 298 30.66 -9.16 19.35
CA SER A 298 30.32 -8.82 17.99
C SER A 298 28.92 -8.25 17.87
N PRO A 299 28.75 -6.99 17.45
CA PRO A 299 27.44 -6.40 17.24
C PRO A 299 26.60 -7.19 16.23
N ALA A 300 27.23 -7.76 15.20
CA ALA A 300 26.52 -8.55 14.18
C ALA A 300 25.84 -9.78 14.79
N TRP A 301 26.50 -10.52 15.67
CA TRP A 301 25.90 -11.69 16.31
C TRP A 301 24.79 -11.31 17.29
N HIS A 302 24.90 -10.19 17.95
CA HIS A 302 23.83 -9.68 18.81
C HIS A 302 22.61 -9.24 18.00
N LEU A 303 22.81 -8.70 16.80
CA LEU A 303 21.69 -8.41 15.90
C LEU A 303 20.99 -9.69 15.45
N VAL A 304 21.74 -10.74 15.12
CA VAL A 304 21.15 -12.05 14.77
C VAL A 304 20.35 -12.62 15.94
N GLU A 305 20.90 -12.58 17.16
CA GLU A 305 20.19 -13.05 18.36
C GLU A 305 18.93 -12.20 18.63
N ALA A 306 18.99 -10.90 18.47
CA ALA A 306 17.83 -10.01 18.60
C ALA A 306 16.75 -10.33 17.58
N LEU A 307 17.11 -10.50 16.32
CA LEU A 307 16.15 -10.86 15.26
C LEU A 307 15.48 -12.23 15.54
N ALA A 308 16.24 -13.19 16.05
CA ALA A 308 15.72 -14.50 16.39
C ALA A 308 14.68 -14.49 17.54
N THR A 309 14.62 -13.43 18.33
CA THR A 309 13.59 -13.27 19.37
C THR A 309 12.27 -12.70 18.86
N LEU A 310 12.23 -12.19 17.63
CA LEU A 310 11.04 -11.56 17.04
C LEU A 310 10.10 -12.58 16.40
N VAL A 311 10.58 -13.78 16.13
CA VAL A 311 9.83 -14.80 15.41
C VAL A 311 9.89 -16.14 16.15
N SER A 312 8.96 -17.03 15.84
CA SER A 312 8.96 -18.43 16.27
C SER A 312 10.22 -19.16 15.80
N PRO A 313 10.56 -20.33 16.39
CA PRO A 313 11.76 -21.10 16.01
C PRO A 313 11.81 -21.50 14.53
N ASP A 314 10.68 -21.63 13.87
CA ASP A 314 10.55 -21.90 12.43
C ASP A 314 10.54 -20.63 11.57
N GLY A 315 10.54 -19.46 12.20
CA GLY A 315 10.60 -18.14 11.53
C GLY A 315 9.29 -17.62 10.95
N ASN A 316 8.17 -18.30 11.17
CA ASN A 316 6.92 -18.00 10.49
C ASN A 316 5.97 -17.11 11.30
N ASP A 317 5.97 -17.23 12.62
CA ASP A 317 5.04 -16.50 13.47
C ASP A 317 5.73 -15.39 14.28
N PRO A 318 5.08 -14.26 14.53
CA PRO A 318 5.59 -13.27 15.46
C PRO A 318 5.69 -13.83 16.88
N ALA A 319 6.88 -13.72 17.50
CA ALA A 319 7.12 -14.08 18.90
C ALA A 319 7.11 -12.87 19.85
N ILE A 320 6.57 -11.76 19.40
CA ILE A 320 6.47 -10.52 20.17
C ILE A 320 5.25 -10.62 21.08
N GLU A 321 5.46 -10.45 22.38
CA GLU A 321 4.38 -10.45 23.38
C GLU A 321 3.31 -9.42 23.02
N SER A 322 2.04 -9.82 23.13
CA SER A 322 0.88 -8.97 22.84
C SER A 322 0.75 -8.47 21.40
N PHE A 323 1.50 -9.01 20.45
CA PHE A 323 1.46 -8.59 19.05
C PHE A 323 0.05 -8.70 18.46
N ALA A 324 -0.63 -9.80 18.74
CA ALA A 324 -1.96 -10.08 18.19
C ALA A 324 -3.14 -9.69 19.12
N ASP A 325 -2.90 -9.23 20.35
CA ASP A 325 -3.94 -9.00 21.35
C ASP A 325 -5.04 -8.02 20.91
N LYS A 326 -4.71 -7.11 20.01
CA LYS A 326 -5.64 -6.11 19.49
C LYS A 326 -6.23 -6.49 18.12
N ALA A 327 -5.87 -7.65 17.60
CA ALA A 327 -6.46 -8.14 16.34
C ALA A 327 -7.95 -8.44 16.58
N ARG A 328 -8.80 -7.88 15.75
CA ARG A 328 -10.22 -8.21 15.85
C ARG A 328 -10.51 -9.53 15.14
N PRO A 329 -11.42 -10.34 15.66
CA PRO A 329 -11.87 -11.54 14.96
C PRO A 329 -12.46 -11.20 13.59
N ILE A 330 -12.24 -12.08 12.62
CA ILE A 330 -12.87 -12.00 11.31
C ILE A 330 -14.39 -12.21 11.49
N SER A 331 -15.20 -11.27 10.99
CA SER A 331 -16.67 -11.38 11.03
C SER A 331 -17.20 -12.46 10.08
N GLU A 332 -18.40 -12.93 10.31
CA GLU A 332 -19.06 -13.92 9.43
C GLU A 332 -19.24 -13.38 8.00
N ALA A 333 -19.45 -12.08 7.83
CA ALA A 333 -19.51 -11.45 6.52
C ALA A 333 -18.17 -11.51 5.80
N GLU A 334 -17.08 -11.24 6.49
CA GLU A 334 -15.71 -11.34 5.94
C GLU A 334 -15.34 -12.79 5.61
N LYS A 335 -15.68 -13.75 6.47
CA LYS A 335 -15.48 -15.17 6.18
C LYS A 335 -16.18 -15.59 4.89
N LYS A 336 -17.42 -15.12 4.70
CA LYS A 336 -18.19 -15.38 3.47
C LYS A 336 -17.51 -14.78 2.24
N MET A 337 -17.03 -13.56 2.33
CA MET A 337 -16.30 -12.88 1.23
C MET A 337 -15.00 -13.60 0.90
N ILE A 338 -14.22 -14.01 1.91
CA ILE A 338 -12.97 -14.78 1.73
C ILE A 338 -13.28 -16.11 1.04
N ALA A 339 -14.29 -16.84 1.50
CA ALA A 339 -14.70 -18.11 0.90
C ALA A 339 -15.19 -17.95 -0.55
N GLU A 340 -15.83 -16.83 -0.89
CA GLU A 340 -16.26 -16.53 -2.25
C GLU A 340 -15.08 -16.18 -3.16
N ALA A 341 -14.17 -15.32 -2.70
CA ALA A 341 -12.94 -14.98 -3.40
C ALA A 341 -12.06 -16.22 -3.65
N ALA A 342 -11.95 -17.10 -2.65
CA ALA A 342 -11.18 -18.33 -2.74
C ALA A 342 -11.68 -19.35 -3.77
N ARG A 343 -12.91 -19.21 -4.27
CA ARG A 343 -13.45 -20.07 -5.34
C ARG A 343 -12.93 -19.73 -6.73
N ARG A 344 -12.43 -18.51 -6.92
CA ARG A 344 -12.06 -17.97 -8.22
C ARG A 344 -10.68 -18.44 -8.69
N LEU A 345 -9.74 -18.64 -7.76
CA LEU A 345 -8.40 -19.10 -8.05
C LEU A 345 -8.15 -20.45 -7.40
N SER A 346 -7.64 -21.44 -8.15
CA SER A 346 -7.29 -22.73 -7.58
C SER A 346 -5.99 -22.60 -6.75
N GLU A 347 -5.92 -23.38 -5.68
CA GLU A 347 -4.74 -23.39 -4.82
C GLU A 347 -3.48 -23.87 -5.56
N ALA A 348 -3.66 -24.82 -6.49
CA ALA A 348 -2.57 -25.34 -7.33
C ALA A 348 -2.04 -24.27 -8.28
N GLU A 349 -2.93 -23.45 -8.87
CA GLU A 349 -2.53 -22.32 -9.73
C GLU A 349 -1.81 -21.24 -8.94
N ALA A 350 -2.29 -20.92 -7.74
CA ALA A 350 -1.62 -19.95 -6.87
C ALA A 350 -0.20 -20.44 -6.46
N LYS A 351 -0.05 -21.70 -6.06
CA LYS A 351 1.26 -22.30 -5.76
C LYS A 351 2.20 -22.24 -6.97
N LYS A 352 1.68 -22.59 -8.14
CA LYS A 352 2.46 -22.53 -9.40
C LYS A 352 2.88 -21.11 -9.75
N LEU A 353 1.99 -20.12 -9.59
CA LEU A 353 2.27 -18.71 -9.86
C LEU A 353 3.37 -18.17 -8.95
N LEU A 354 3.34 -18.55 -7.68
CA LEU A 354 4.31 -18.12 -6.66
C LEU A 354 5.57 -19.00 -6.61
N GLY A 355 5.59 -20.12 -7.32
CA GLY A 355 6.72 -21.06 -7.32
C GLY A 355 6.92 -21.76 -5.97
N VAL A 356 5.84 -22.02 -5.22
CA VAL A 356 5.89 -22.69 -3.92
C VAL A 356 5.18 -24.05 -3.95
N GLU A 357 5.66 -25.00 -3.16
CA GLU A 357 5.03 -26.30 -3.00
C GLU A 357 4.14 -26.35 -1.76
N HIS A 358 4.49 -25.60 -0.71
CA HIS A 358 3.81 -25.58 0.57
C HIS A 358 3.44 -24.17 0.99
N TRP A 359 2.32 -24.04 1.68
CA TRP A 359 1.96 -22.83 2.43
C TRP A 359 2.57 -22.87 3.83
N VAL A 360 2.67 -21.74 4.47
CA VAL A 360 3.03 -21.65 5.88
C VAL A 360 2.09 -22.54 6.69
N HIS A 361 2.65 -23.37 7.57
CA HIS A 361 1.94 -24.38 8.39
C HIS A 361 1.09 -25.38 7.60
N ASP A 362 1.30 -25.52 6.29
CA ASP A 362 0.47 -26.36 5.40
C ASP A 362 -1.04 -26.01 5.45
N VAL A 363 -1.39 -24.84 5.92
CA VAL A 363 -2.76 -24.36 5.98
C VAL A 363 -3.17 -23.78 4.64
N SER A 364 -4.30 -24.26 4.09
CA SER A 364 -4.84 -23.74 2.86
C SER A 364 -5.14 -22.23 2.99
N TRP A 365 -4.66 -21.41 2.05
CA TRP A 365 -4.99 -19.99 1.98
C TRP A 365 -6.50 -19.72 1.84
N ARG A 366 -7.30 -20.77 1.56
CA ARG A 366 -8.76 -20.72 1.53
C ARG A 366 -9.38 -20.84 2.92
N ASP A 367 -8.60 -21.24 3.92
CA ASP A 367 -9.07 -21.30 5.29
C ASP A 367 -9.18 -19.86 5.83
N PRO A 368 -10.35 -19.42 6.29
CA PRO A 368 -10.49 -18.12 6.93
C PRO A 368 -9.54 -17.89 8.11
N ALA A 369 -9.07 -18.97 8.76
CA ALA A 369 -8.09 -18.88 9.83
C ALA A 369 -6.71 -18.40 9.33
N SER A 370 -6.35 -18.69 8.07
CA SER A 370 -5.11 -18.21 7.46
C SER A 370 -5.10 -16.71 7.17
N ALA A 371 -6.25 -16.07 7.14
CA ALA A 371 -6.40 -14.63 6.91
C ALA A 371 -6.25 -13.78 8.18
N SER A 372 -6.03 -14.42 9.32
CA SER A 372 -5.88 -13.75 10.63
C SER A 372 -4.43 -13.51 11.05
N CYS A 373 -3.47 -13.86 10.21
CA CYS A 373 -2.03 -13.66 10.43
C CYS A 373 -1.53 -12.39 9.75
#